data_cd28a4d0ff337e4e684ee38f20e887f1
#
_entry.id   cd28a4d0ff337e4e684ee38f20e887f1
#
_cell.length_a   1.000
_cell.length_b   1.000
_cell.length_c   1.000
_cell.angle_alpha   90.00
_cell.angle_beta   90.00
_cell.angle_gamma   90.00
#
_symmetry.space_group_name_H-M   'P 1'
#
loop_
_entity.id
_entity.type
_entity.pdbx_description
1 polymer ?
#
loop_
_entity_poly.entity_id
_entity_poly.type
_entity_poly.pdbx_seq_one_letter_code
_entity_poly.pdbx_strand_id
1 'polypeptide(L)'
;MRIDADNWLDAQNSVLGAALIEPKVVPLVLSSLNETDFSGPCRTVFTAMTEVFNFGFPVDVVSVAARLGPDYRQFLADLMQITPTAANVEHHIALCRERAQVLACRDIGRQLTVCESSDAVRELVEQASGLISSSRIKRTMSMSDSLARFFEKPEQKIRYLGWPVADLGNYLHVGSGKFVILGAEPSVGKTAFALQCAWHWAGGGKVGFFSFETDPETLFDRLISGYVGIPMQNIKTNRITKTEWDLICQASQEIAKRKLDLISAAGMNPSDIRAKIMEAGYKVIVVDYLQIVSSKGSSRYEQVTNISIALHTIAQSMGVTVMALAQLSRTDEERPPRNSDLRESGQIEQDADVIMMLQLEKRSRPAGPRKLYITKNKEGELFQMLLTFDGRFQRFAKGGALDSAVADAKEMKQKFKPAPVQPGPIPGQFEMLPQDTDVPFRD
;
A
#
# COMPACT_ATOMS: atom_id res chain seq x y z
N MET A 1 21.29 0.47 22.70
CA MET A 1 22.23 -0.52 23.24
C MET A 1 23.00 -1.08 22.04
N ARG A 2 24.35 -1.05 22.00
CA ARG A 2 25.11 -1.68 20.90
C ARG A 2 25.07 -3.19 21.15
N ILE A 3 24.57 -3.94 20.19
CA ILE A 3 24.57 -5.42 20.25
C ILE A 3 25.97 -5.87 19.81
N ASP A 4 26.78 -6.29 20.77
CA ASP A 4 28.07 -6.91 20.52
C ASP A 4 27.90 -8.34 20.00
N ALA A 5 28.94 -8.91 19.39
CA ALA A 5 28.90 -10.26 18.81
C ALA A 5 28.56 -11.34 19.85
N ASP A 6 28.99 -11.15 21.08
CA ASP A 6 28.77 -12.09 22.20
C ASP A 6 27.30 -12.10 22.60
N ASN A 7 26.67 -10.93 22.74
CA ASN A 7 25.24 -10.82 23.06
C ASN A 7 24.31 -11.44 21.97
N TRP A 8 24.76 -11.49 20.73
CA TRP A 8 24.00 -12.13 19.66
C TRP A 8 24.05 -13.65 19.73
N LEU A 9 25.23 -14.22 20.04
CA LEU A 9 25.38 -15.66 20.23
C LEU A 9 24.54 -16.12 21.42
N ASP A 10 24.58 -15.38 22.52
CA ASP A 10 23.76 -15.66 23.70
C ASP A 10 22.26 -15.59 23.40
N ALA A 11 21.84 -14.63 22.56
CA ALA A 11 20.46 -14.53 22.13
C ALA A 11 20.03 -15.74 21.28
N GLN A 12 20.88 -16.21 20.34
CA GLN A 12 20.62 -17.43 19.56
C GLN A 12 20.49 -18.65 20.45
N ASN A 13 21.43 -18.83 21.38
CA ASN A 13 21.42 -19.93 22.34
C ASN A 13 20.14 -19.89 23.19
N SER A 14 19.76 -18.72 23.69
CA SER A 14 18.57 -18.54 24.51
C SER A 14 17.28 -18.83 23.74
N VAL A 15 17.17 -18.43 22.46
CA VAL A 15 16.00 -18.73 21.63
C VAL A 15 15.86 -20.23 21.38
N LEU A 16 16.94 -20.92 21.02
CA LEU A 16 16.93 -22.35 20.75
C LEU A 16 16.70 -23.15 22.05
N GLY A 17 17.34 -22.73 23.13
CA GLY A 17 17.13 -23.35 24.44
C GLY A 17 15.70 -23.20 24.94
N ALA A 18 15.08 -22.02 24.77
CA ALA A 18 13.69 -21.78 25.11
C ALA A 18 12.73 -22.70 24.31
N ALA A 19 12.99 -22.90 23.01
CA ALA A 19 12.19 -23.79 22.16
C ALA A 19 12.32 -25.27 22.56
N LEU A 20 13.50 -25.69 23.09
CA LEU A 20 13.73 -27.06 23.58
C LEU A 20 13.07 -27.30 24.95
N ILE A 21 12.94 -26.27 25.79
CA ILE A 21 12.39 -26.39 27.16
C ILE A 21 10.86 -26.23 27.16
N GLU A 22 10.33 -25.31 26.36
CA GLU A 22 8.90 -24.95 26.37
C GLU A 22 8.31 -25.15 24.96
N PRO A 23 7.64 -26.29 24.68
CA PRO A 23 7.08 -26.58 23.38
C PRO A 23 6.09 -25.52 22.85
N LYS A 24 5.44 -24.76 23.75
CA LYS A 24 4.46 -23.72 23.35
C LYS A 24 5.11 -22.56 22.61
N VAL A 25 6.40 -22.31 22.77
CA VAL A 25 7.11 -21.22 22.08
C VAL A 25 7.68 -21.63 20.73
N VAL A 26 7.71 -22.92 20.40
CA VAL A 26 8.24 -23.44 19.13
C VAL A 26 7.55 -22.79 17.92
N PRO A 27 6.21 -22.74 17.81
CA PRO A 27 5.56 -22.09 16.68
C PRO A 27 5.93 -20.60 16.56
N LEU A 28 6.08 -19.90 17.68
CA LEU A 28 6.49 -18.50 17.71
C LEU A 28 7.91 -18.33 17.17
N VAL A 29 8.85 -19.17 17.62
CA VAL A 29 10.25 -19.13 17.18
C VAL A 29 10.35 -19.42 15.67
N LEU A 30 9.72 -20.51 15.20
CA LEU A 30 9.79 -20.94 13.81
C LEU A 30 9.05 -19.98 12.84
N SER A 31 8.00 -19.31 13.30
CA SER A 31 7.32 -18.29 12.49
C SER A 31 8.01 -16.93 12.49
N SER A 32 8.85 -16.67 13.48
CA SER A 32 9.48 -15.38 13.69
C SER A 32 10.90 -15.29 13.12
N LEU A 33 11.61 -16.38 12.99
CA LEU A 33 13.00 -16.45 12.59
C LEU A 33 13.20 -17.43 11.42
N ASN A 34 14.28 -17.22 10.66
CA ASN A 34 14.70 -18.07 9.55
C ASN A 34 16.12 -18.63 9.87
N GLU A 35 16.54 -19.62 9.11
CA GLU A 35 17.90 -20.19 9.24
C GLU A 35 19.03 -19.16 9.07
N THR A 36 18.79 -18.10 8.28
CA THR A 36 19.73 -17.00 8.07
C THR A 36 19.89 -16.08 9.27
N ASP A 37 18.96 -16.13 10.24
CA ASP A 37 19.04 -15.37 11.48
C ASP A 37 19.99 -16.00 12.50
N PHE A 38 20.48 -17.20 12.20
CA PHE A 38 21.38 -17.99 13.02
C PHE A 38 22.74 -18.19 12.36
N SER A 39 23.76 -18.48 13.15
CA SER A 39 25.12 -18.77 12.70
C SER A 39 25.65 -20.08 13.26
N GLY A 40 26.61 -20.68 12.55
CA GLY A 40 27.34 -21.87 13.02
C GLY A 40 26.42 -23.01 13.48
N PRO A 41 26.70 -23.66 14.62
CA PRO A 41 25.90 -24.78 15.13
C PRO A 41 24.43 -24.42 15.41
N CYS A 42 24.16 -23.17 15.80
CA CYS A 42 22.78 -22.71 16.06
C CYS A 42 21.90 -22.78 14.79
N ARG A 43 22.45 -22.47 13.61
CA ARG A 43 21.73 -22.61 12.34
C ARG A 43 21.36 -24.07 12.09
N THR A 44 22.28 -24.98 12.27
CA THR A 44 22.04 -26.41 12.08
C THR A 44 20.94 -26.93 13.03
N VAL A 45 20.97 -26.50 14.29
CA VAL A 45 19.92 -26.85 15.26
C VAL A 45 18.57 -26.26 14.87
N PHE A 46 18.50 -25.01 14.45
CA PHE A 46 17.26 -24.38 14.01
C PHE A 46 16.65 -25.09 12.80
N THR A 47 17.48 -25.44 11.80
CA THR A 47 17.03 -26.20 10.62
C THR A 47 16.47 -27.56 11.03
N ALA A 48 17.15 -28.30 11.93
CA ALA A 48 16.66 -29.58 12.43
C ALA A 48 15.34 -29.45 13.22
N MET A 49 15.20 -28.40 14.05
CA MET A 49 13.93 -28.10 14.75
C MET A 49 12.79 -27.85 13.77
N THR A 50 13.06 -27.10 12.70
CA THR A 50 12.08 -26.80 11.65
C THR A 50 11.65 -28.08 10.92
N GLU A 51 12.59 -28.96 10.61
CA GLU A 51 12.28 -30.25 9.98
C GLU A 51 11.46 -31.17 10.92
N VAL A 52 11.85 -31.30 12.19
CA VAL A 52 11.12 -32.08 13.19
C VAL A 52 9.68 -31.58 13.33
N PHE A 53 9.51 -30.26 13.42
CA PHE A 53 8.18 -29.64 13.51
C PHE A 53 7.31 -29.88 12.28
N ASN A 54 7.90 -29.75 11.07
CA ASN A 54 7.19 -29.94 9.80
C ASN A 54 6.77 -31.41 9.57
N PHE A 55 7.52 -32.37 10.15
CA PHE A 55 7.14 -33.78 10.15
C PHE A 55 6.06 -34.11 11.22
N GLY A 56 5.61 -33.13 12.00
CA GLY A 56 4.57 -33.32 13.03
C GLY A 56 5.07 -33.98 14.32
N PHE A 57 6.38 -34.03 14.53
CA PHE A 57 6.97 -34.55 15.77
C PHE A 57 7.14 -33.41 16.80
N PRO A 58 7.10 -33.73 18.11
CA PRO A 58 7.41 -32.77 19.14
C PRO A 58 8.87 -32.31 19.02
N VAL A 59 9.08 -30.98 19.13
CA VAL A 59 10.43 -30.40 19.10
C VAL A 59 10.98 -30.43 20.52
N ASP A 60 11.78 -31.43 20.80
CA ASP A 60 12.49 -31.63 22.07
C ASP A 60 13.95 -32.10 21.81
N VAL A 61 14.73 -32.19 22.88
CA VAL A 61 16.14 -32.61 22.79
C VAL A 61 16.29 -33.97 22.13
N VAL A 62 15.38 -34.91 22.40
CA VAL A 62 15.49 -36.30 21.89
C VAL A 62 15.21 -36.32 20.41
N SER A 63 14.13 -35.69 19.97
CA SER A 63 13.73 -35.62 18.57
C SER A 63 14.74 -34.86 17.71
N VAL A 64 15.23 -33.74 18.21
CA VAL A 64 16.25 -32.91 17.51
C VAL A 64 17.62 -33.64 17.48
N ALA A 65 18.04 -34.29 18.58
CA ALA A 65 19.29 -35.06 18.60
C ALA A 65 19.22 -36.29 17.69
N ALA A 66 18.04 -36.95 17.57
CA ALA A 66 17.83 -38.04 16.64
C ALA A 66 18.04 -37.60 15.18
N ARG A 67 17.67 -36.36 14.86
CA ARG A 67 17.86 -35.76 13.52
C ARG A 67 19.29 -35.32 13.25
N LEU A 68 19.97 -34.75 14.24
CA LEU A 68 21.33 -34.19 14.09
C LEU A 68 22.46 -35.19 14.30
N GLY A 69 22.21 -36.28 15.01
CA GLY A 69 23.21 -37.26 15.40
C GLY A 69 23.84 -37.03 16.80
N PRO A 70 24.70 -37.97 17.24
CA PRO A 70 25.21 -37.99 18.62
C PRO A 70 26.09 -36.78 18.98
N ASP A 71 26.79 -36.21 18.02
CA ASP A 71 27.76 -35.11 18.22
C ASP A 71 27.09 -33.81 18.73
N TYR A 72 25.79 -33.64 18.47
CA TYR A 72 25.05 -32.46 18.93
C TYR A 72 24.41 -32.60 20.30
N ARG A 73 24.44 -33.79 20.93
CA ARG A 73 23.77 -34.01 22.21
C ARG A 73 24.25 -33.08 23.31
N GLN A 74 25.57 -32.90 23.40
CA GLN A 74 26.17 -32.01 24.41
C GLN A 74 25.74 -30.57 24.15
N PHE A 75 25.83 -30.10 22.90
CA PHE A 75 25.42 -28.74 22.52
C PHE A 75 23.95 -28.45 22.83
N LEU A 76 23.03 -29.40 22.56
CA LEU A 76 21.63 -29.27 22.90
C LEU A 76 21.39 -29.21 24.43
N ALA A 77 22.15 -29.99 25.21
CA ALA A 77 22.09 -29.94 26.67
C ALA A 77 22.60 -28.58 27.20
N ASP A 78 23.68 -28.05 26.63
CA ASP A 78 24.23 -26.74 26.97
C ASP A 78 23.26 -25.61 26.69
N LEU A 79 22.51 -25.65 25.55
CA LEU A 79 21.46 -24.70 25.21
C LEU A 79 20.35 -24.66 26.28
N MET A 80 19.92 -25.81 26.76
CA MET A 80 18.92 -25.89 27.83
C MET A 80 19.45 -25.37 29.17
N GLN A 81 20.71 -25.64 29.46
CA GLN A 81 21.34 -25.20 30.72
C GLN A 81 21.51 -23.68 30.76
N ILE A 82 21.86 -23.04 29.63
CA ILE A 82 22.04 -21.60 29.51
C ILE A 82 20.68 -20.88 29.58
N THR A 83 19.59 -21.57 29.23
CA THR A 83 18.25 -20.96 29.15
C THR A 83 17.31 -21.52 30.21
N PRO A 84 17.28 -20.95 31.42
CA PRO A 84 16.47 -21.50 32.51
C PRO A 84 14.96 -21.25 32.32
N THR A 85 14.56 -20.34 31.44
CA THR A 85 13.16 -19.96 31.23
C THR A 85 12.91 -19.41 29.81
N ALA A 86 11.73 -19.67 29.27
CA ALA A 86 11.28 -19.11 27.99
C ALA A 86 10.62 -17.72 28.10
N ALA A 87 10.55 -17.13 29.30
CA ALA A 87 9.81 -15.89 29.56
C ALA A 87 10.27 -14.70 28.67
N ASN A 88 11.53 -14.65 28.30
CA ASN A 88 12.12 -13.54 27.52
C ASN A 88 12.34 -13.89 26.04
N VAL A 89 11.76 -14.97 25.53
CA VAL A 89 12.01 -15.47 24.19
C VAL A 89 11.72 -14.42 23.10
N GLU A 90 10.67 -13.63 23.23
CA GLU A 90 10.32 -12.57 22.27
C GLU A 90 11.41 -11.50 22.19
N HIS A 91 11.99 -11.12 23.32
CA HIS A 91 13.10 -10.19 23.36
C HIS A 91 14.34 -10.75 22.64
N HIS A 92 14.68 -12.02 22.92
CA HIS A 92 15.81 -12.67 22.26
C HIS A 92 15.60 -12.89 20.75
N ILE A 93 14.36 -13.19 20.32
CA ILE A 93 13.96 -13.24 18.91
C ILE A 93 14.23 -11.89 18.23
N ALA A 94 13.83 -10.78 18.88
CA ALA A 94 14.07 -9.44 18.35
C ALA A 94 15.57 -9.13 18.19
N LEU A 95 16.39 -9.51 19.17
CA LEU A 95 17.86 -9.35 19.12
C LEU A 95 18.49 -10.17 17.98
N CYS A 96 18.09 -11.44 17.82
CA CYS A 96 18.58 -12.30 16.74
C CYS A 96 18.29 -11.67 15.37
N ARG A 97 17.04 -11.22 15.15
CA ARG A 97 16.60 -10.61 13.89
C ARG A 97 17.33 -9.31 13.60
N GLU A 98 17.42 -8.40 14.58
CA GLU A 98 18.10 -7.11 14.42
C GLU A 98 19.57 -7.32 14.01
N ARG A 99 20.26 -8.25 14.67
CA ARG A 99 21.66 -8.53 14.37
C ARG A 99 21.84 -9.18 13.01
N ALA A 100 21.02 -10.17 12.66
CA ALA A 100 21.05 -10.81 11.34
C ALA A 100 20.83 -9.78 10.22
N GLN A 101 19.90 -8.86 10.41
CA GLN A 101 19.63 -7.78 9.48
C GLN A 101 20.82 -6.84 9.31
N VAL A 102 21.52 -6.47 10.40
CA VAL A 102 22.73 -5.65 10.34
C VAL A 102 23.84 -6.38 9.59
N LEU A 103 24.00 -7.70 9.81
CA LEU A 103 25.00 -8.50 9.11
C LEU A 103 24.69 -8.62 7.62
N ALA A 104 23.43 -8.87 7.25
CA ALA A 104 23.00 -8.92 5.85
C ALA A 104 23.24 -7.57 5.15
N CYS A 105 22.91 -6.44 5.80
CA CYS A 105 23.19 -5.11 5.26
C CYS A 105 24.71 -4.85 5.11
N ARG A 106 25.53 -5.33 6.04
CA ARG A 106 27.00 -5.23 5.93
C ARG A 106 27.55 -6.04 4.76
N ASP A 107 26.97 -7.22 4.52
CA ASP A 107 27.39 -8.06 3.38
C ASP A 107 27.03 -7.41 2.05
N ILE A 108 25.81 -6.85 1.93
CA ILE A 108 25.43 -6.03 0.78
C ILE A 108 26.38 -4.84 0.62
N GLY A 109 26.75 -4.17 1.72
CA GLY A 109 27.74 -3.08 1.69
C GLY A 109 29.09 -3.50 1.13
N ARG A 110 29.57 -4.71 1.45
CA ARG A 110 30.79 -5.27 0.87
C ARG A 110 30.63 -5.55 -0.63
N GLN A 111 29.50 -6.11 -1.04
CA GLN A 111 29.23 -6.36 -2.46
C GLN A 111 29.16 -5.05 -3.25
N LEU A 112 28.58 -3.99 -2.67
CA LEU A 112 28.55 -2.66 -3.29
C LEU A 112 29.96 -2.08 -3.55
N THR A 113 30.97 -2.38 -2.69
CA THR A 113 32.34 -1.88 -2.87
C THR A 113 33.07 -2.49 -4.06
N VAL A 114 32.64 -3.65 -4.55
CA VAL A 114 33.25 -4.38 -5.67
C VAL A 114 32.37 -4.40 -6.92
N CYS A 115 31.27 -3.65 -6.90
CA CYS A 115 30.28 -3.65 -7.97
C CYS A 115 30.71 -2.70 -9.09
N GLU A 116 30.74 -3.20 -10.33
CA GLU A 116 31.16 -2.43 -11.51
C GLU A 116 30.00 -1.99 -12.40
N SER A 117 28.77 -2.47 -12.13
CA SER A 117 27.59 -2.22 -12.95
C SER A 117 26.53 -1.41 -12.17
N SER A 118 25.97 -0.39 -12.82
CA SER A 118 24.89 0.41 -12.23
C SER A 118 23.63 -0.41 -11.96
N ASP A 119 23.35 -1.44 -12.76
CA ASP A 119 22.18 -2.30 -12.57
C ASP A 119 22.37 -3.22 -11.35
N ALA A 120 23.58 -3.77 -11.17
CA ALA A 120 23.92 -4.56 -9.98
C ALA A 120 23.89 -3.69 -8.69
N VAL A 121 24.32 -2.43 -8.76
CA VAL A 121 24.18 -1.48 -7.64
C VAL A 121 22.70 -1.27 -7.28
N ARG A 122 21.83 -1.06 -8.26
CA ARG A 122 20.39 -0.90 -8.02
C ARG A 122 19.77 -2.13 -7.36
N GLU A 123 20.12 -3.33 -7.84
CA GLU A 123 19.63 -4.58 -7.28
C GLU A 123 20.05 -4.77 -5.82
N LEU A 124 21.31 -4.49 -5.47
CA LEU A 124 21.82 -4.56 -4.12
C LEU A 124 21.16 -3.53 -3.17
N VAL A 125 20.91 -2.31 -3.66
CA VAL A 125 20.20 -1.27 -2.89
C VAL A 125 18.74 -1.69 -2.67
N GLU A 126 18.10 -2.30 -3.65
CA GLU A 126 16.75 -2.83 -3.51
C GLU A 126 16.68 -3.97 -2.48
N GLN A 127 17.65 -4.90 -2.51
CA GLN A 127 17.78 -5.96 -1.51
C GLN A 127 17.97 -5.37 -0.10
N ALA A 128 18.84 -4.39 0.09
CA ALA A 128 19.05 -3.73 1.38
C ALA A 128 17.76 -3.04 1.87
N SER A 129 17.04 -2.35 0.98
CA SER A 129 15.77 -1.72 1.30
C SER A 129 14.70 -2.74 1.69
N GLY A 130 14.67 -3.90 1.02
CA GLY A 130 13.80 -5.03 1.35
C GLY A 130 14.05 -5.57 2.76
N LEU A 131 15.30 -5.76 3.15
CA LEU A 131 15.70 -6.21 4.49
C LEU A 131 15.21 -5.26 5.58
N ILE A 132 15.35 -3.95 5.39
CA ILE A 132 14.91 -2.94 6.36
C ILE A 132 13.37 -2.91 6.46
N SER A 133 12.69 -3.08 5.34
CA SER A 133 11.22 -3.05 5.28
C SER A 133 10.55 -4.30 5.87
N SER A 134 11.20 -5.47 5.76
CA SER A 134 10.71 -6.76 6.28
C SER A 134 10.72 -6.85 7.81
N SER A 135 11.45 -5.95 8.49
CA SER A 135 11.50 -5.89 9.96
C SER A 135 10.19 -5.42 10.62
N ARG A 136 9.20 -4.98 9.84
CA ARG A 136 7.84 -4.79 10.35
C ARG A 136 7.17 -6.16 10.51
N ILE A 137 7.37 -6.78 11.68
CA ILE A 137 6.58 -7.92 12.15
C ILE A 137 5.12 -7.58 11.84
N LYS A 138 4.44 -8.43 11.06
CA LYS A 138 2.98 -8.39 11.00
C LYS A 138 2.51 -8.65 12.42
N ARG A 139 2.21 -7.59 13.16
CA ARG A 139 1.72 -7.70 14.54
C ARG A 139 0.43 -8.49 14.48
N THR A 140 0.49 -9.73 14.90
CA THR A 140 -0.73 -10.47 15.24
C THR A 140 -1.36 -9.72 16.41
N MET A 141 -2.55 -9.19 16.21
CA MET A 141 -3.26 -8.42 17.22
C MET A 141 -4.31 -9.31 17.83
N SER A 142 -4.25 -9.52 19.15
CA SER A 142 -5.28 -10.26 19.86
C SER A 142 -6.61 -9.49 19.83
N MET A 143 -7.73 -10.17 20.02
CA MET A 143 -9.03 -9.50 20.12
C MET A 143 -9.10 -8.55 21.32
N SER A 144 -8.42 -8.87 22.43
CA SER A 144 -8.30 -7.98 23.60
C SER A 144 -7.54 -6.71 23.28
N ASP A 145 -6.37 -6.80 22.56
CA ASP A 145 -5.60 -5.63 22.13
C ASP A 145 -6.38 -4.80 21.13
N SER A 146 -7.13 -5.46 20.24
CA SER A 146 -7.98 -4.79 19.25
C SER A 146 -9.08 -3.98 19.93
N LEU A 147 -9.70 -4.54 20.97
CA LEU A 147 -10.73 -3.88 21.75
C LEU A 147 -10.18 -2.70 22.57
N ALA A 148 -9.04 -2.87 23.24
CA ALA A 148 -8.36 -1.79 23.94
C ALA A 148 -8.07 -0.61 23.01
N ARG A 149 -7.46 -0.86 21.85
CA ARG A 149 -7.19 0.17 20.83
C ARG A 149 -8.46 0.79 20.27
N PHE A 150 -9.55 0.04 20.17
CA PHE A 150 -10.82 0.58 19.72
C PHE A 150 -11.35 1.65 20.70
N PHE A 151 -11.23 1.43 22.00
CA PHE A 151 -11.61 2.43 23.00
C PHE A 151 -10.67 3.64 23.06
N GLU A 152 -9.40 3.49 22.64
CA GLU A 152 -8.45 4.60 22.53
C GLU A 152 -8.65 5.44 21.23
N LYS A 153 -9.36 4.90 20.22
CA LYS A 153 -9.60 5.59 18.95
C LYS A 153 -10.22 6.99 19.03
N PRO A 154 -11.15 7.29 19.93
CA PRO A 154 -11.74 8.63 20.03
C PRO A 154 -10.70 9.74 20.24
N GLU A 155 -9.57 9.42 20.84
CA GLU A 155 -8.48 10.38 21.07
C GLU A 155 -7.54 10.54 19.85
N GLN A 156 -7.54 9.56 18.93
CA GLN A 156 -6.74 9.59 17.72
C GLN A 156 -7.55 10.21 16.59
N LYS A 157 -7.21 11.44 16.19
CA LYS A 157 -7.79 12.07 14.99
C LYS A 157 -7.36 11.28 13.74
N ILE A 158 -8.26 10.46 13.20
CA ILE A 158 -8.07 9.81 11.91
C ILE A 158 -8.03 10.91 10.85
N ARG A 159 -6.91 11.02 10.14
CA ARG A 159 -6.74 12.02 9.08
C ARG A 159 -7.01 11.36 7.74
N TYR A 160 -8.13 11.71 7.14
CA TYR A 160 -8.42 11.39 5.76
C TYR A 160 -7.96 12.51 4.82
N LEU A 161 -7.70 12.17 3.57
CA LEU A 161 -7.42 13.16 2.54
C LEU A 161 -8.67 14.02 2.30
N GLY A 162 -8.50 15.35 2.33
CA GLY A 162 -9.51 16.26 1.84
C GLY A 162 -9.65 16.16 0.30
N TRP A 163 -10.77 16.61 -0.23
CA TRP A 163 -11.01 16.60 -1.67
C TRP A 163 -11.29 18.01 -2.18
N PRO A 164 -10.85 18.35 -3.41
CA PRO A 164 -11.06 19.70 -3.96
C PRO A 164 -12.55 19.99 -4.25
N VAL A 165 -13.39 18.95 -4.32
CA VAL A 165 -14.84 19.04 -4.39
C VAL A 165 -15.37 18.62 -3.03
N ALA A 166 -15.92 19.58 -2.27
CA ALA A 166 -16.22 19.43 -0.84
C ALA A 166 -17.07 18.21 -0.47
N ASP A 167 -18.08 17.89 -1.29
CA ASP A 167 -18.99 16.78 -1.00
C ASP A 167 -18.35 15.40 -1.16
N LEU A 168 -17.26 15.30 -1.94
CA LEU A 168 -16.55 14.04 -2.14
C LEU A 168 -15.99 13.50 -0.83
N GLY A 169 -15.58 14.38 0.08
CA GLY A 169 -15.05 14.03 1.40
C GLY A 169 -16.10 13.41 2.34
N ASN A 170 -17.38 13.60 2.09
CA ASN A 170 -18.44 13.01 2.90
C ASN A 170 -18.62 11.50 2.63
N TYR A 171 -18.19 11.03 1.46
CA TYR A 171 -18.40 9.65 1.00
C TYR A 171 -17.08 8.90 0.82
N LEU A 172 -15.97 9.60 0.60
CA LEU A 172 -14.69 9.00 0.22
C LEU A 172 -13.62 9.28 1.26
N HIS A 173 -13.46 8.32 2.17
CA HIS A 173 -12.52 8.37 3.28
C HIS A 173 -11.22 7.63 2.89
N VAL A 174 -10.26 8.37 2.33
CA VAL A 174 -8.97 7.81 1.93
C VAL A 174 -7.92 8.20 2.95
N GLY A 175 -7.41 7.22 3.65
CA GLY A 175 -6.32 7.38 4.62
C GLY A 175 -4.95 7.09 4.03
N SER A 176 -3.95 7.08 4.91
CA SER A 176 -2.56 6.72 4.58
C SER A 176 -2.47 5.25 4.15
N GLY A 177 -1.58 4.94 3.20
CA GLY A 177 -1.33 3.57 2.74
C GLY A 177 -2.37 3.02 1.78
N LYS A 178 -3.27 3.85 1.24
CA LYS A 178 -4.31 3.45 0.30
C LYS A 178 -3.88 3.60 -1.15
N PHE A 179 -4.35 2.68 -1.98
CA PHE A 179 -4.15 2.70 -3.42
C PHE A 179 -5.45 3.07 -4.13
N VAL A 180 -5.44 4.24 -4.78
CA VAL A 180 -6.59 4.86 -5.46
C VAL A 180 -6.34 4.84 -6.97
N ILE A 181 -7.33 4.41 -7.73
CA ILE A 181 -7.30 4.46 -9.20
C ILE A 181 -8.27 5.54 -9.68
N LEU A 182 -7.79 6.40 -10.59
CA LEU A 182 -8.62 7.34 -11.34
C LEU A 182 -8.61 6.95 -12.82
N GLY A 183 -9.68 6.30 -13.25
CA GLY A 183 -9.89 5.89 -14.63
C GLY A 183 -10.64 6.96 -15.45
N ALA A 184 -10.25 7.18 -16.70
CA ALA A 184 -11.00 7.99 -17.65
C ALA A 184 -10.67 7.63 -19.09
N GLU A 185 -11.59 7.88 -20.02
CA GLU A 185 -11.28 7.92 -21.45
C GLU A 185 -10.34 9.11 -21.75
N PRO A 186 -9.59 9.08 -22.86
CA PRO A 186 -8.77 10.20 -23.29
C PRO A 186 -9.56 11.51 -23.37
N SER A 187 -8.92 12.62 -23.01
CA SER A 187 -9.45 13.98 -23.12
C SER A 187 -10.67 14.30 -22.22
N VAL A 188 -11.07 13.43 -21.32
CA VAL A 188 -12.15 13.68 -20.36
C VAL A 188 -11.73 14.63 -19.23
N GLY A 189 -10.43 14.80 -19.00
CA GLY A 189 -9.87 15.68 -17.96
C GLY A 189 -9.23 14.96 -16.77
N LYS A 190 -8.82 13.69 -16.95
CA LYS A 190 -8.20 12.86 -15.91
C LYS A 190 -7.04 13.57 -15.21
N THR A 191 -6.02 14.01 -15.98
CA THR A 191 -4.85 14.74 -15.48
C THR A 191 -5.23 16.04 -14.76
N ALA A 192 -6.19 16.80 -15.31
CA ALA A 192 -6.65 18.04 -14.69
C ALA A 192 -7.30 17.81 -13.31
N PHE A 193 -8.15 16.77 -13.19
CA PHE A 193 -8.75 16.41 -11.92
C PHE A 193 -7.71 15.95 -10.90
N ALA A 194 -6.80 15.06 -11.29
CA ALA A 194 -5.72 14.58 -10.44
C ALA A 194 -4.78 15.70 -9.98
N LEU A 195 -4.46 16.63 -10.87
CA LEU A 195 -3.63 17.80 -10.57
C LEU A 195 -4.31 18.72 -9.56
N GLN A 196 -5.62 18.93 -9.70
CA GLN A 196 -6.43 19.69 -8.74
C GLN A 196 -6.48 19.00 -7.36
N CYS A 197 -6.58 17.67 -7.32
CA CYS A 197 -6.46 16.89 -6.08
C CYS A 197 -5.07 17.06 -5.45
N ALA A 198 -3.99 16.88 -6.23
CA ALA A 198 -2.62 17.03 -5.76
C ALA A 198 -2.37 18.42 -5.17
N TRP A 199 -2.85 19.47 -5.83
CA TRP A 199 -2.79 20.84 -5.35
C TRP A 199 -3.49 21.02 -4.00
N HIS A 200 -4.69 20.46 -3.87
CA HIS A 200 -5.46 20.51 -2.63
C HIS A 200 -4.71 19.80 -1.49
N TRP A 201 -4.19 18.60 -1.73
CA TRP A 201 -3.46 17.80 -0.73
C TRP A 201 -2.12 18.44 -0.31
N ALA A 202 -1.48 19.14 -1.22
CA ALA A 202 -0.23 19.85 -0.96
C ALA A 202 -0.34 20.98 0.09
N GLY A 203 -1.56 21.35 0.43
CA GLY A 203 -1.82 22.26 1.57
C GLY A 203 -1.66 21.59 2.93
N GLY A 204 -1.81 20.27 3.02
CA GLY A 204 -1.74 19.49 4.26
C GLY A 204 -0.50 18.61 4.41
N GLY A 205 0.23 18.35 3.32
CA GLY A 205 1.40 17.47 3.33
C GLY A 205 2.21 17.55 2.04
N LYS A 206 3.38 16.90 2.02
CA LYS A 206 4.21 16.87 0.82
C LYS A 206 3.64 15.87 -0.20
N VAL A 207 3.45 16.33 -1.43
CA VAL A 207 2.84 15.58 -2.55
C VAL A 207 3.82 15.52 -3.71
N GLY A 208 4.00 14.33 -4.30
CA GLY A 208 4.75 14.12 -5.54
C GLY A 208 3.80 13.82 -6.70
N PHE A 209 3.87 14.56 -7.78
CA PHE A 209 3.14 14.28 -9.01
C PHE A 209 4.12 13.75 -10.06
N PHE A 210 4.10 12.44 -10.27
CA PHE A 210 4.95 11.74 -11.23
C PHE A 210 4.24 11.70 -12.59
N SER A 211 4.68 12.53 -13.51
CA SER A 211 4.13 12.61 -14.85
C SER A 211 5.00 11.88 -15.86
N PHE A 212 4.43 10.93 -16.56
CA PHE A 212 5.07 10.15 -17.60
C PHE A 212 4.77 10.67 -19.01
N GLU A 213 3.74 11.51 -19.16
CA GLU A 213 3.27 12.01 -20.46
C GLU A 213 3.44 13.52 -20.61
N THR A 214 3.12 14.27 -19.57
CA THR A 214 3.09 15.74 -19.63
C THR A 214 4.30 16.30 -18.88
N ASP A 215 5.00 17.26 -19.48
CA ASP A 215 6.13 17.94 -18.83
C ASP A 215 5.69 18.77 -17.62
N PRO A 216 6.58 18.99 -16.64
CA PRO A 216 6.26 19.74 -15.42
C PRO A 216 5.85 21.19 -15.66
N GLU A 217 6.38 21.84 -16.70
CA GLU A 217 6.04 23.23 -17.03
C GLU A 217 4.60 23.34 -17.50
N THR A 218 4.18 22.44 -18.40
CA THR A 218 2.77 22.38 -18.84
C THR A 218 1.82 22.06 -17.69
N LEU A 219 2.23 21.21 -16.73
CA LEU A 219 1.42 20.93 -15.52
C LEU A 219 1.33 22.17 -14.63
N PHE A 220 2.43 22.90 -14.48
CA PHE A 220 2.45 24.16 -13.72
C PHE A 220 1.54 25.20 -14.37
N ASP A 221 1.58 25.37 -15.70
CA ASP A 221 0.68 26.26 -16.44
C ASP A 221 -0.80 25.92 -16.19
N ARG A 222 -1.15 24.64 -16.17
CA ARG A 222 -2.52 24.18 -15.84
C ARG A 222 -2.90 24.53 -14.40
N LEU A 223 -1.95 24.40 -13.47
CA LEU A 223 -2.18 24.80 -12.06
C LEU A 223 -2.43 26.29 -11.94
N ILE A 224 -1.59 27.13 -12.56
CA ILE A 224 -1.76 28.58 -12.57
C ILE A 224 -3.11 28.95 -13.19
N SER A 225 -3.42 28.39 -14.36
CA SER A 225 -4.71 28.61 -15.03
C SER A 225 -5.89 28.28 -14.09
N GLY A 226 -5.87 27.11 -13.45
CA GLY A 226 -6.97 26.64 -12.58
C GLY A 226 -7.07 27.37 -11.25
N TYR A 227 -5.93 27.72 -10.66
CA TYR A 227 -5.87 28.35 -9.33
C TYR A 227 -6.11 29.85 -9.38
N VAL A 228 -5.40 30.54 -10.28
CA VAL A 228 -5.50 32.02 -10.40
C VAL A 228 -6.69 32.44 -11.22
N GLY A 229 -7.19 31.56 -12.12
CA GLY A 229 -8.33 31.86 -13.00
C GLY A 229 -7.94 32.57 -14.28
N ILE A 230 -6.74 32.27 -14.82
CA ILE A 230 -6.28 32.82 -16.10
C ILE A 230 -6.55 31.79 -17.19
N PRO A 231 -7.15 32.20 -18.35
CA PRO A 231 -7.39 31.28 -19.44
C PRO A 231 -6.09 30.60 -19.91
N MET A 232 -6.08 29.29 -20.03
CA MET A 232 -4.92 28.51 -20.47
C MET A 232 -4.39 28.99 -21.82
N GLN A 233 -5.27 29.48 -22.69
CA GLN A 233 -4.88 30.05 -23.98
C GLN A 233 -3.98 31.29 -23.83
N ASN A 234 -4.24 32.18 -22.83
CA ASN A 234 -3.44 33.36 -22.57
C ASN A 234 -2.02 32.97 -22.11
N ILE A 235 -1.92 31.96 -21.26
CA ILE A 235 -0.63 31.42 -20.78
C ILE A 235 0.16 30.84 -21.96
N LYS A 236 -0.46 29.93 -22.73
CA LYS A 236 0.21 29.26 -23.88
C LYS A 236 0.67 30.19 -24.98
N THR A 237 -0.06 31.26 -25.21
CA THR A 237 0.27 32.23 -26.27
C THR A 237 1.08 33.41 -25.76
N ASN A 238 1.49 33.41 -24.50
CA ASN A 238 2.18 34.50 -23.81
C ASN A 238 1.45 35.84 -23.96
N ARG A 239 0.11 35.80 -23.87
CA ARG A 239 -0.77 36.99 -23.97
C ARG A 239 -1.39 37.31 -22.62
N ILE A 240 -0.62 37.18 -21.53
CA ILE A 240 -1.04 37.48 -20.17
C ILE A 240 -1.13 39.00 -20.05
N THR A 241 -2.32 39.50 -19.68
CA THR A 241 -2.55 40.94 -19.46
C THR A 241 -1.89 41.42 -18.16
N LYS A 242 -1.70 42.73 -18.03
CA LYS A 242 -1.15 43.31 -16.80
C LYS A 242 -1.97 42.91 -15.57
N THR A 243 -3.28 42.95 -15.66
CA THR A 243 -4.19 42.56 -14.55
C THR A 243 -3.99 41.09 -14.18
N GLU A 244 -3.84 40.20 -15.16
CA GLU A 244 -3.59 38.79 -14.91
C GLU A 244 -2.22 38.56 -14.26
N TRP A 245 -1.19 39.32 -14.67
CA TRP A 245 0.12 39.32 -14.01
C TRP A 245 0.03 39.77 -12.55
N ASP A 246 -0.72 40.82 -12.25
CA ASP A 246 -0.94 41.31 -10.90
C ASP A 246 -1.60 40.21 -10.02
N LEU A 247 -2.55 39.44 -10.57
CA LEU A 247 -3.15 38.28 -9.90
C LEU A 247 -2.16 37.17 -9.62
N ILE A 248 -1.28 36.84 -10.57
CA ILE A 248 -0.21 35.84 -10.37
C ILE A 248 0.72 36.31 -9.25
N CYS A 249 1.13 37.58 -9.28
CA CYS A 249 2.00 38.16 -8.23
C CYS A 249 1.36 38.08 -6.83
N GLN A 250 0.06 38.39 -6.74
CA GLN A 250 -0.67 38.27 -5.47
C GLN A 250 -0.76 36.82 -4.98
N ALA A 251 -0.95 35.85 -5.88
CA ALA A 251 -1.04 34.44 -5.57
C ALA A 251 0.32 33.78 -5.32
N SER A 252 1.44 34.40 -5.73
CA SER A 252 2.78 33.78 -5.76
C SER A 252 3.23 33.23 -4.41
N GLN A 253 2.97 33.95 -3.31
CA GLN A 253 3.34 33.51 -1.95
C GLN A 253 2.57 32.25 -1.53
N GLU A 254 1.29 32.14 -1.87
CA GLU A 254 0.48 30.96 -1.56
C GLU A 254 0.88 29.77 -2.45
N ILE A 255 1.21 30.05 -3.71
CA ILE A 255 1.73 29.03 -4.63
C ILE A 255 3.06 28.47 -4.13
N ALA A 256 3.99 29.34 -3.70
CA ALA A 256 5.29 28.94 -3.19
C ALA A 256 5.24 28.13 -1.88
N LYS A 257 4.20 28.32 -1.06
CA LYS A 257 4.00 27.57 0.18
C LYS A 257 3.48 26.14 -0.05
N ARG A 258 2.96 25.84 -1.25
CA ARG A 258 2.42 24.50 -1.55
C ARG A 258 3.56 23.49 -1.67
N LYS A 259 3.43 22.40 -0.95
CA LYS A 259 4.42 21.31 -0.93
C LYS A 259 4.12 20.29 -2.03
N LEU A 260 4.07 20.75 -3.28
CA LEU A 260 3.82 19.93 -4.48
C LEU A 260 5.06 19.94 -5.37
N ASP A 261 5.62 18.75 -5.59
CA ASP A 261 6.70 18.55 -6.54
C ASP A 261 6.12 17.96 -7.84
N LEU A 262 6.34 18.63 -8.98
CA LEU A 262 5.99 18.13 -10.32
C LEU A 262 7.23 17.45 -10.89
N ILE A 263 7.14 16.17 -11.20
CA ILE A 263 8.28 15.31 -11.51
C ILE A 263 8.13 14.77 -12.93
N SER A 264 9.11 15.03 -13.80
CA SER A 264 9.22 14.31 -15.07
C SER A 264 9.67 12.88 -14.78
N ALA A 265 8.76 11.93 -14.97
CA ALA A 265 8.96 10.53 -14.61
C ALA A 265 9.22 9.62 -15.83
N ALA A 266 9.47 10.21 -17.01
CA ALA A 266 9.72 9.44 -18.22
C ALA A 266 10.87 8.44 -18.02
N GLY A 267 10.60 7.15 -18.25
CA GLY A 267 11.57 6.06 -18.07
C GLY A 267 11.72 5.54 -16.64
N MET A 268 11.09 6.16 -15.63
CA MET A 268 11.12 5.64 -14.26
C MET A 268 10.38 4.30 -14.16
N ASN A 269 10.90 3.44 -13.31
CA ASN A 269 10.26 2.20 -12.88
C ASN A 269 9.75 2.33 -11.43
N PRO A 270 9.02 1.34 -10.87
CA PRO A 270 8.51 1.41 -9.51
C PRO A 270 9.58 1.58 -8.41
N SER A 271 10.79 1.05 -8.62
CA SER A 271 11.90 1.21 -7.67
C SER A 271 12.42 2.66 -7.65
N ASP A 272 12.46 3.33 -8.80
CA ASP A 272 12.84 4.75 -8.90
C ASP A 272 11.79 5.63 -8.19
N ILE A 273 10.50 5.33 -8.37
CA ILE A 273 9.41 6.01 -7.66
C ILE A 273 9.58 5.83 -6.15
N ARG A 274 9.84 4.59 -5.70
CA ARG A 274 10.07 4.27 -4.29
C ARG A 274 11.25 5.04 -3.71
N ALA A 275 12.38 5.07 -4.41
CA ALA A 275 13.55 5.83 -4.01
C ALA A 275 13.24 7.32 -3.85
N LYS A 276 12.50 7.90 -4.80
CA LYS A 276 12.11 9.31 -4.77
C LYS A 276 11.14 9.62 -3.61
N ILE A 277 10.25 8.69 -3.26
CA ILE A 277 9.38 8.82 -2.08
C ILE A 277 10.21 8.85 -0.79
N MET A 278 11.21 7.96 -0.68
CA MET A 278 12.09 7.91 0.50
C MET A 278 12.91 9.19 0.64
N GLU A 279 13.51 9.67 -0.45
CA GLU A 279 14.30 10.89 -0.50
C GLU A 279 13.49 12.12 -0.07
N ALA A 280 12.31 12.28 -0.66
CA ALA A 280 11.52 13.49 -0.50
C ALA A 280 10.54 13.46 0.69
N GLY A 281 10.18 12.28 1.18
CA GLY A 281 9.23 12.12 2.30
C GLY A 281 7.79 12.43 1.93
N TYR A 282 7.34 12.09 0.72
CA TYR A 282 5.96 12.31 0.28
C TYR A 282 4.96 11.56 1.15
N LYS A 283 3.81 12.19 1.39
CA LYS A 283 2.65 11.57 2.04
C LYS A 283 1.63 11.06 1.04
N VAL A 284 1.56 11.71 -0.10
CA VAL A 284 0.70 11.34 -1.24
C VAL A 284 1.55 11.40 -2.49
N ILE A 285 1.36 10.45 -3.39
CA ILE A 285 1.88 10.53 -4.75
C ILE A 285 0.76 10.35 -5.76
N VAL A 286 0.90 11.03 -6.88
CA VAL A 286 0.07 10.84 -8.09
C VAL A 286 0.96 10.32 -9.20
N VAL A 287 0.49 9.30 -9.93
CA VAL A 287 1.19 8.66 -11.06
C VAL A 287 0.34 8.83 -12.32
N ASP A 288 0.76 9.66 -13.26
CA ASP A 288 0.04 9.96 -14.51
C ASP A 288 0.85 9.49 -15.71
N TYR A 289 0.53 8.36 -16.32
CA TYR A 289 -0.45 7.36 -15.95
C TYR A 289 0.18 5.94 -15.90
N LEU A 290 -0.48 5.04 -15.23
CA LEU A 290 0.03 3.72 -14.84
C LEU A 290 0.56 2.90 -16.02
N GLN A 291 -0.14 2.92 -17.16
CA GLN A 291 0.23 2.10 -18.31
C GLN A 291 1.53 2.54 -19.02
N ILE A 292 2.14 3.70 -18.74
CA ILE A 292 3.43 4.12 -19.36
C ILE A 292 4.62 3.80 -18.45
N VAL A 293 4.40 3.47 -17.18
CA VAL A 293 5.48 3.12 -16.24
C VAL A 293 6.27 1.93 -16.80
N SER A 294 7.59 2.01 -16.77
CA SER A 294 8.45 0.93 -17.22
C SER A 294 8.41 -0.25 -16.25
N SER A 295 8.16 -1.46 -16.76
CA SER A 295 8.19 -2.70 -15.96
C SER A 295 8.65 -3.88 -16.79
N LYS A 296 9.25 -4.88 -16.13
CA LYS A 296 9.56 -6.18 -16.73
C LYS A 296 8.27 -6.95 -16.99
N GLY A 297 8.16 -7.60 -18.16
CA GLY A 297 7.03 -8.45 -18.52
C GLY A 297 7.03 -8.78 -20.00
N SER A 298 6.59 -9.99 -20.35
CA SER A 298 6.54 -10.51 -21.72
C SER A 298 5.36 -9.94 -22.52
N SER A 299 4.33 -9.48 -21.82
CA SER A 299 3.12 -8.89 -22.39
C SER A 299 2.77 -7.57 -21.69
N ARG A 300 1.97 -6.75 -22.39
CA ARG A 300 1.45 -5.50 -21.82
C ARG A 300 0.62 -5.74 -20.57
N TYR A 301 -0.20 -6.78 -20.57
CA TYR A 301 -1.00 -7.21 -19.43
C TYR A 301 -0.11 -7.52 -18.21
N GLU A 302 0.96 -8.28 -18.40
CA GLU A 302 1.90 -8.62 -17.34
C GLU A 302 2.63 -7.40 -16.79
N GLN A 303 3.06 -6.47 -17.66
CA GLN A 303 3.69 -5.22 -17.25
C GLN A 303 2.75 -4.40 -16.36
N VAL A 304 1.49 -4.20 -16.77
CA VAL A 304 0.49 -3.44 -16.01
C VAL A 304 0.16 -4.14 -14.68
N THR A 305 0.07 -5.45 -14.67
CA THR A 305 -0.11 -6.25 -13.46
C THR A 305 1.02 -6.01 -12.46
N ASN A 306 2.27 -6.13 -12.90
CA ASN A 306 3.45 -5.93 -12.06
C ASN A 306 3.53 -4.50 -11.50
N ILE A 307 3.18 -3.50 -12.31
CA ILE A 307 3.14 -2.10 -11.88
C ILE A 307 2.06 -1.89 -10.81
N SER A 308 0.86 -2.45 -11.00
CA SER A 308 -0.25 -2.36 -10.05
C SER A 308 0.16 -2.93 -8.69
N ILE A 309 0.70 -4.15 -8.68
CA ILE A 309 1.19 -4.82 -7.46
C ILE A 309 2.29 -3.98 -6.79
N ALA A 310 3.25 -3.46 -7.57
CA ALA A 310 4.35 -2.66 -7.03
C ALA A 310 3.85 -1.35 -6.38
N LEU A 311 2.95 -0.61 -7.05
CA LEU A 311 2.39 0.63 -6.52
C LEU A 311 1.52 0.39 -5.27
N HIS A 312 0.72 -0.68 -5.26
CA HIS A 312 -0.04 -1.09 -4.08
C HIS A 312 0.90 -1.46 -2.92
N THR A 313 1.97 -2.20 -3.19
CA THR A 313 2.99 -2.55 -2.19
C THR A 313 3.69 -1.31 -1.64
N ILE A 314 4.03 -0.34 -2.50
CA ILE A 314 4.59 0.96 -2.08
C ILE A 314 3.62 1.67 -1.15
N ALA A 315 2.33 1.75 -1.53
CA ALA A 315 1.32 2.39 -0.70
C ALA A 315 1.29 1.79 0.72
N GLN A 316 1.16 0.48 0.82
CA GLN A 316 1.03 -0.22 2.10
C GLN A 316 2.32 -0.19 2.92
N SER A 317 3.47 -0.52 2.30
CA SER A 317 4.74 -0.67 3.03
C SER A 317 5.31 0.64 3.52
N MET A 318 5.11 1.73 2.76
CA MET A 318 5.63 3.06 3.10
C MET A 318 4.60 3.94 3.81
N GLY A 319 3.33 3.51 3.90
CA GLY A 319 2.25 4.30 4.47
C GLY A 319 1.97 5.59 3.67
N VAL A 320 2.15 5.55 2.35
CA VAL A 320 1.94 6.66 1.42
C VAL A 320 0.65 6.41 0.65
N THR A 321 -0.19 7.42 0.49
CA THR A 321 -1.35 7.26 -0.39
C THR A 321 -0.91 7.41 -1.84
N VAL A 322 -1.27 6.43 -2.68
CA VAL A 322 -0.94 6.42 -4.11
C VAL A 322 -2.22 6.61 -4.91
N MET A 323 -2.31 7.68 -5.70
CA MET A 323 -3.33 7.82 -6.75
C MET A 323 -2.69 7.54 -8.11
N ALA A 324 -3.05 6.43 -8.73
CA ALA A 324 -2.60 6.12 -10.08
C ALA A 324 -3.72 6.38 -11.10
N LEU A 325 -3.36 7.06 -12.17
CA LEU A 325 -4.26 7.34 -13.26
C LEU A 325 -4.24 6.17 -14.24
N ALA A 326 -5.42 5.76 -14.72
CA ALA A 326 -5.56 4.68 -15.69
C ALA A 326 -6.41 5.11 -16.88
N GLN A 327 -6.08 4.61 -18.05
CA GLN A 327 -6.86 4.84 -19.25
C GLN A 327 -7.95 3.79 -19.39
N LEU A 328 -9.18 4.21 -19.65
CA LEU A 328 -10.30 3.31 -19.97
C LEU A 328 -10.28 2.90 -21.43
N SER A 329 -10.76 1.69 -21.72
CA SER A 329 -11.11 1.26 -23.05
C SER A 329 -12.26 2.11 -23.57
N ARG A 330 -12.20 2.51 -24.85
CA ARG A 330 -13.35 3.16 -25.47
C ARG A 330 -14.48 2.14 -25.62
N THR A 331 -15.65 2.49 -25.14
CA THR A 331 -16.87 1.72 -25.37
C THR A 331 -17.80 2.56 -26.24
N ASP A 332 -18.42 1.97 -27.24
CA ASP A 332 -19.39 2.69 -28.08
C ASP A 332 -20.75 2.84 -27.38
N GLU A 333 -20.95 2.20 -26.24
CA GLU A 333 -22.15 2.24 -25.45
C GLU A 333 -22.18 3.45 -24.49
N GLU A 334 -23.28 4.19 -24.50
CA GLU A 334 -23.59 5.21 -23.48
C GLU A 334 -24.09 4.52 -22.20
N ARG A 335 -23.18 3.90 -21.46
CA ARG A 335 -23.44 3.25 -20.17
C ARG A 335 -22.49 3.76 -19.09
N PRO A 336 -22.83 3.60 -17.80
CA PRO A 336 -21.87 3.81 -16.73
C PRO A 336 -20.61 2.93 -16.93
N PRO A 337 -19.41 3.45 -16.61
CA PRO A 337 -18.18 2.69 -16.73
C PRO A 337 -18.16 1.55 -15.72
N ARG A 338 -17.53 0.44 -16.08
CA ARG A 338 -17.34 -0.75 -15.25
C ARG A 338 -15.84 -0.93 -14.96
N ASN A 339 -15.53 -1.64 -13.87
CA ASN A 339 -14.14 -1.95 -13.54
C ASN A 339 -13.44 -2.73 -14.67
N SER A 340 -14.17 -3.56 -15.41
CA SER A 340 -13.67 -4.25 -16.60
C SER A 340 -13.27 -3.34 -17.77
N ASP A 341 -13.68 -2.08 -17.76
CA ASP A 341 -13.32 -1.10 -18.80
C ASP A 341 -11.91 -0.51 -18.55
N LEU A 342 -11.32 -0.75 -17.37
CA LEU A 342 -9.92 -0.46 -17.13
C LEU A 342 -9.07 -1.35 -18.03
N ARG A 343 -8.30 -0.79 -18.96
CA ARG A 343 -7.48 -1.54 -19.92
C ARG A 343 -6.46 -2.45 -19.21
N GLU A 344 -6.39 -3.71 -19.65
CA GLU A 344 -5.34 -4.67 -19.29
C GLU A 344 -5.27 -5.01 -17.78
N SER A 345 -6.42 -5.08 -17.04
CA SER A 345 -6.31 -4.96 -15.61
C SER A 345 -7.34 -5.61 -14.70
N GLY A 346 -7.55 -6.89 -14.81
CA GLY A 346 -8.19 -7.62 -13.67
C GLY A 346 -7.44 -7.41 -12.35
N GLN A 347 -6.12 -7.24 -12.42
CA GLN A 347 -5.27 -7.02 -11.25
C GLN A 347 -5.45 -5.62 -10.63
N ILE A 348 -5.57 -4.56 -11.44
CA ILE A 348 -5.83 -3.20 -10.91
C ILE A 348 -7.11 -3.17 -10.08
N GLU A 349 -8.16 -3.87 -10.54
CA GLU A 349 -9.39 -3.96 -9.77
C GLU A 349 -9.19 -4.67 -8.43
N GLN A 350 -8.38 -5.71 -8.37
CA GLN A 350 -8.10 -6.43 -7.12
C GLN A 350 -7.30 -5.58 -6.14
N ASP A 351 -6.23 -4.95 -6.60
CA ASP A 351 -5.27 -4.21 -5.78
C ASP A 351 -5.85 -2.90 -5.23
N ALA A 352 -6.64 -2.18 -6.03
CA ALA A 352 -7.18 -0.88 -5.66
C ALA A 352 -8.06 -0.94 -4.40
N ASP A 353 -7.89 0.02 -3.49
CA ASP A 353 -8.80 0.25 -2.36
C ASP A 353 -10.02 1.07 -2.80
N VAL A 354 -9.80 2.02 -3.71
CA VAL A 354 -10.82 2.89 -4.29
C VAL A 354 -10.61 2.96 -5.81
N ILE A 355 -11.70 2.86 -6.56
CA ILE A 355 -11.72 3.11 -8.01
C ILE A 355 -12.71 4.23 -8.30
N MET A 356 -12.19 5.28 -8.90
CA MET A 356 -12.91 6.45 -9.38
C MET A 356 -12.89 6.44 -10.90
N MET A 357 -14.03 6.67 -11.55
CA MET A 357 -14.12 6.73 -13.00
C MET A 357 -14.76 8.01 -13.45
N LEU A 358 -14.05 8.76 -14.30
CA LEU A 358 -14.52 10.02 -14.84
C LEU A 358 -14.98 9.82 -16.27
N GLN A 359 -16.23 10.19 -16.57
CA GLN A 359 -16.85 10.03 -17.87
C GLN A 359 -17.56 11.34 -18.29
N LEU A 360 -17.62 11.63 -19.58
CA LEU A 360 -18.53 12.67 -20.11
C LEU A 360 -19.98 12.29 -19.81
N GLU A 361 -20.77 13.23 -19.33
CA GLU A 361 -22.20 13.01 -19.12
C GLU A 361 -22.88 12.62 -20.43
N LYS A 362 -22.55 13.33 -21.51
CA LYS A 362 -23.00 13.04 -22.88
C LYS A 362 -21.82 13.16 -23.83
N ARG A 363 -21.54 12.12 -24.60
CA ARG A 363 -20.46 12.12 -25.59
C ARG A 363 -20.62 13.18 -26.68
N SER A 364 -21.87 13.49 -27.05
CA SER A 364 -22.20 14.55 -28.00
C SER A 364 -21.86 15.96 -27.52
N ARG A 365 -21.50 16.14 -26.24
CA ARG A 365 -21.13 17.42 -25.62
C ARG A 365 -19.76 17.37 -24.95
N PRO A 366 -18.64 17.41 -25.71
CA PRO A 366 -17.29 17.34 -25.14
C PRO A 366 -16.97 18.42 -24.11
N ALA A 367 -17.60 19.59 -24.21
CA ALA A 367 -17.48 20.67 -23.22
C ALA A 367 -18.50 20.56 -22.09
N GLY A 368 -19.36 19.54 -22.09
CA GLY A 368 -20.42 19.35 -21.09
C GLY A 368 -19.91 18.88 -19.72
N PRO A 369 -20.81 18.63 -18.78
CA PRO A 369 -20.49 18.08 -17.47
C PRO A 369 -19.83 16.71 -17.55
N ARG A 370 -19.16 16.32 -16.46
CA ARG A 370 -18.58 15.00 -16.25
C ARG A 370 -19.29 14.31 -15.10
N LYS A 371 -19.49 13.01 -15.23
CA LYS A 371 -19.91 12.15 -14.11
C LYS A 371 -18.69 11.47 -13.53
N LEU A 372 -18.52 11.59 -12.21
CA LEU A 372 -17.55 10.86 -11.44
C LEU A 372 -18.27 9.70 -10.77
N TYR A 373 -17.87 8.47 -11.09
CA TYR A 373 -18.39 7.25 -10.51
C TYR A 373 -17.37 6.68 -9.54
N ILE A 374 -17.80 6.32 -8.35
CA ILE A 374 -17.00 5.51 -7.42
C ILE A 374 -17.48 4.07 -7.57
N THR A 375 -16.73 3.28 -8.33
CA THR A 375 -17.11 1.91 -8.70
C THR A 375 -16.52 0.86 -7.76
N LYS A 376 -15.53 1.24 -6.95
CA LYS A 376 -15.00 0.45 -5.83
C LYS A 376 -14.66 1.38 -4.67
N ASN A 377 -15.06 1.00 -3.46
CA ASN A 377 -14.73 1.68 -2.22
C ASN A 377 -14.72 0.65 -1.08
N LYS A 378 -13.52 0.22 -0.64
CA LYS A 378 -13.40 -0.81 0.41
C LYS A 378 -13.92 -0.36 1.77
N GLU A 379 -13.91 0.95 2.05
CA GLU A 379 -14.25 1.50 3.37
C GLU A 379 -15.51 2.39 3.33
N GLY A 380 -16.28 2.36 2.24
CA GLY A 380 -17.46 3.20 2.11
C GLY A 380 -18.43 2.74 1.03
N GLU A 381 -19.40 3.58 0.75
CA GLU A 381 -20.45 3.32 -0.24
C GLU A 381 -19.98 3.63 -1.67
N LEU A 382 -20.61 2.97 -2.64
CA LEU A 382 -20.51 3.33 -4.06
C LEU A 382 -21.46 4.48 -4.33
N PHE A 383 -21.00 5.46 -5.09
CA PHE A 383 -21.83 6.61 -5.45
C PHE A 383 -21.39 7.24 -6.77
N GLN A 384 -22.16 8.17 -7.26
CA GLN A 384 -21.80 8.98 -8.40
C GLN A 384 -22.11 10.45 -8.13
N MET A 385 -21.38 11.35 -8.79
CA MET A 385 -21.64 12.78 -8.71
C MET A 385 -21.40 13.47 -10.05
N LEU A 386 -22.13 14.56 -10.27
CA LEU A 386 -21.94 15.41 -11.43
C LEU A 386 -20.91 16.49 -11.13
N LEU A 387 -19.96 16.66 -12.04
CA LEU A 387 -18.91 17.68 -12.00
C LEU A 387 -19.04 18.58 -13.23
N THR A 388 -18.88 19.87 -13.06
CA THR A 388 -18.64 20.80 -14.16
C THR A 388 -17.14 20.88 -14.41
N PHE A 389 -16.74 20.94 -15.67
CA PHE A 389 -15.36 21.13 -16.07
C PHE A 389 -15.26 22.36 -16.97
N ASP A 390 -14.55 23.39 -16.52
CA ASP A 390 -14.22 24.54 -17.35
C ASP A 390 -12.86 24.31 -18.02
N GLY A 391 -12.90 23.91 -19.28
CA GLY A 391 -11.71 23.63 -20.08
C GLY A 391 -10.81 24.85 -20.28
N ARG A 392 -11.34 26.07 -20.18
CA ARG A 392 -10.55 27.32 -20.31
C ARG A 392 -9.55 27.45 -19.17
N PHE A 393 -9.96 27.02 -17.98
CA PHE A 393 -9.17 27.10 -16.74
C PHE A 393 -8.71 25.73 -16.26
N GLN A 394 -8.97 24.65 -17.01
CA GLN A 394 -8.61 23.27 -16.61
C GLN A 394 -9.10 22.90 -15.22
N ARG A 395 -10.28 23.38 -14.80
CA ARG A 395 -10.80 23.29 -13.44
C ARG A 395 -12.14 22.57 -13.34
N PHE A 396 -12.21 21.69 -12.34
CA PHE A 396 -13.45 21.03 -11.94
C PHE A 396 -14.11 21.76 -10.78
N ALA A 397 -15.44 21.79 -10.80
CA ALA A 397 -16.28 22.25 -9.70
C ALA A 397 -17.48 21.31 -9.54
N LYS A 398 -18.18 21.43 -8.42
CA LYS A 398 -19.44 20.71 -8.20
C LYS A 398 -20.45 21.11 -9.27
N GLY A 399 -21.06 20.15 -9.93
CA GLY A 399 -22.16 20.35 -10.88
C GLY A 399 -23.47 19.86 -10.29
N GLY A 400 -24.52 20.68 -10.25
CA GLY A 400 -25.87 20.28 -9.90
C GLY A 400 -26.07 19.66 -8.51
N ALA A 401 -27.31 19.65 -7.99
CA ALA A 401 -27.61 19.04 -6.71
C ALA A 401 -27.46 17.48 -6.75
N LEU A 402 -27.03 16.91 -5.64
CA LEU A 402 -26.89 15.47 -5.35
C LEU A 402 -28.19 14.65 -5.46
N ASP A 403 -29.32 15.27 -5.82
CA ASP A 403 -30.66 14.68 -5.70
C ASP A 403 -30.91 13.47 -6.60
N SER A 404 -30.12 13.28 -7.66
CA SER A 404 -30.21 12.07 -8.50
C SER A 404 -29.35 10.88 -7.98
N ALA A 405 -28.30 11.13 -7.19
CA ALA A 405 -27.35 10.11 -6.79
C ALA A 405 -27.95 9.04 -5.86
N VAL A 406 -28.92 9.41 -5.03
CA VAL A 406 -29.61 8.47 -4.13
C VAL A 406 -30.58 7.55 -4.87
N ALA A 407 -31.22 8.05 -5.94
CA ALA A 407 -32.10 7.22 -6.77
C ALA A 407 -31.29 6.21 -7.60
N ASP A 408 -30.20 6.66 -8.22
CA ASP A 408 -29.33 5.82 -9.06
C ASP A 408 -28.52 4.83 -8.23
N ALA A 409 -28.12 5.17 -6.99
CA ALA A 409 -27.50 4.24 -6.05
C ALA A 409 -28.44 3.09 -5.64
N LYS A 410 -29.76 3.35 -5.55
CA LYS A 410 -30.77 2.29 -5.36
C LYS A 410 -30.88 1.39 -6.58
N GLU A 411 -30.78 1.91 -7.77
CA GLU A 411 -30.81 1.15 -9.03
C GLU A 411 -29.54 0.32 -9.22
N MET A 412 -28.34 0.86 -8.84
CA MET A 412 -27.11 0.08 -8.77
C MET A 412 -27.19 -1.04 -7.72
N LYS A 413 -27.73 -0.78 -6.51
CA LYS A 413 -27.93 -1.83 -5.49
C LYS A 413 -28.88 -2.94 -6.00
N GLN A 414 -29.82 -2.65 -6.89
CA GLN A 414 -30.66 -3.67 -7.51
C GLN A 414 -29.92 -4.50 -8.58
N LYS A 415 -28.97 -3.90 -9.32
CA LYS A 415 -28.16 -4.61 -10.33
C LYS A 415 -27.02 -5.43 -9.73
N PHE A 416 -26.56 -5.08 -8.54
CA PHE A 416 -25.53 -5.80 -7.77
C PHE A 416 -26.12 -6.49 -6.52
N LYS A 417 -27.30 -7.14 -6.65
CA LYS A 417 -27.75 -8.03 -5.58
C LYS A 417 -26.73 -9.14 -5.43
N PRO A 418 -26.04 -9.26 -4.26
CA PRO A 418 -25.35 -10.50 -3.92
C PRO A 418 -26.41 -11.62 -3.95
N ALA A 419 -26.00 -12.81 -4.37
CA ALA A 419 -26.87 -13.98 -4.29
C ALA A 419 -27.46 -14.06 -2.86
N PRO A 420 -28.74 -14.45 -2.70
CA PRO A 420 -29.36 -14.47 -1.40
C PRO A 420 -28.54 -15.35 -0.46
N VAL A 421 -27.87 -14.70 0.48
CA VAL A 421 -27.30 -15.37 1.63
C VAL A 421 -28.50 -15.86 2.42
N GLN A 422 -28.67 -17.17 2.51
CA GLN A 422 -29.66 -17.74 3.44
C GLN A 422 -29.37 -17.17 4.82
N PRO A 423 -30.36 -16.62 5.54
CA PRO A 423 -30.13 -16.11 6.87
C PRO A 423 -29.61 -17.24 7.75
N GLY A 424 -28.37 -17.09 8.19
CA GLY A 424 -27.83 -17.91 9.27
C GLY A 424 -28.69 -17.69 10.54
N PRO A 425 -28.72 -18.62 11.47
CA PRO A 425 -29.57 -18.55 12.65
C PRO A 425 -29.29 -17.26 13.42
N ILE A 426 -30.37 -16.58 13.81
CA ILE A 426 -30.36 -15.34 14.59
C ILE A 426 -29.61 -15.59 15.91
N PRO A 427 -28.63 -14.76 16.31
CA PRO A 427 -27.97 -14.91 17.60
C PRO A 427 -29.01 -14.75 18.72
N GLY A 428 -29.28 -15.83 19.45
CA GLY A 428 -30.25 -15.85 20.55
C GLY A 428 -31.15 -17.08 20.62
N GLN A 429 -31.23 -17.90 19.58
CA GLN A 429 -31.86 -19.19 19.64
C GLN A 429 -30.83 -20.31 19.75
N PHE A 430 -30.27 -20.49 20.92
CA PHE A 430 -29.67 -21.76 21.28
C PHE A 430 -30.79 -22.72 21.69
N GLU A 431 -31.25 -23.54 20.79
CA GLU A 431 -31.89 -24.80 21.21
C GLU A 431 -30.81 -25.61 21.91
N MET A 432 -31.11 -25.94 23.19
CA MET A 432 -30.31 -26.89 23.94
C MET A 432 -30.32 -28.23 23.18
N LEU A 433 -29.17 -28.59 22.63
CA LEU A 433 -28.95 -29.97 22.18
C LEU A 433 -29.11 -30.91 23.38
N PRO A 434 -29.78 -32.05 23.22
CA PRO A 434 -29.86 -33.07 24.27
C PRO A 434 -28.45 -33.50 24.65
N GLN A 435 -28.22 -33.63 25.95
CA GLN A 435 -27.05 -34.27 26.52
C GLN A 435 -27.10 -35.75 26.15
N ASP A 436 -26.46 -36.13 25.04
CA ASP A 436 -26.06 -37.51 24.82
C ASP A 436 -24.55 -37.60 24.95
N THR A 437 -24.23 -38.21 26.06
CA THR A 437 -22.97 -38.84 26.42
C THR A 437 -22.52 -39.77 25.31
N ASP A 438 -21.21 -39.84 25.10
CA ASP A 438 -20.40 -40.78 24.31
C ASP A 438 -19.87 -40.27 22.97
N VAL A 439 -18.79 -39.52 23.09
CA VAL A 439 -17.77 -39.53 22.03
C VAL A 439 -16.43 -39.94 22.65
N PRO A 440 -15.89 -41.11 22.35
CA PRO A 440 -14.59 -41.52 22.85
C PRO A 440 -13.50 -40.75 22.08
N PHE A 441 -12.70 -39.99 22.80
CA PHE A 441 -11.38 -39.62 22.35
C PHE A 441 -10.58 -40.91 22.13
N ARG A 442 -10.14 -41.14 20.92
CA ARG A 442 -9.08 -42.12 20.64
C ARG A 442 -7.75 -41.37 20.56
N ASP A 443 -6.81 -41.96 21.28
CA ASP A 443 -5.40 -41.65 21.43
C ASP A 443 -4.66 -41.34 20.15
#